data_d3f54881b2c1592c02ad9ed2660a68de
#
_entry.id   d3f54881b2c1592c02ad9ed2660a68de
#
_cell.length_a   1.000
_cell.length_b   1.000
_cell.length_c   1.000
_cell.angle_alpha   90.00
_cell.angle_beta   90.00
_cell.angle_gamma   90.00
#
_symmetry.space_group_name_H-M   'P 1'
#
loop_
_entity.id
_entity.type
_entity.pdbx_description
1 polymer ?
#
loop_
_entity_poly.entity_id
_entity_poly.type
_entity_poly.pdbx_seq_one_letter_code
_entity_poly.pdbx_strand_id
1 'polypeptide(L)'
;MKKLIALLLIISGLAVCLPSCGSTEGEVSVFYYTYSDTYISSVRSAMDKLLRENGISYHNYDANGIQATQTEQIDTAIAKGSAMLLVNVVDTGSDDAAKTIVSKAKAANIPLVFFNRSVSESVVKSYEKCAFVGTDYEMAGHMQGELIGNYLIKNYNALDLNGDGRISYVLFKGQQGNSEAEARTKYAVEDCNKILSENGYSKLKFYDARNTDGYLVDQDGTWSNAAANNYMKTILSAYSEQNRNMVELIIANNDEMALGAIAALNESGYNKDGGQTIPVFGIDATEAAKAKIESGAMTGTIKQDGEGMATAIVKILMNFRDGKSAFDGIDADTVIGSWRVNIPYSAYTKTEG
;
A
#
# COMPACT_ATOMS: atom_id res chain seq x y z
N MET A 1 -81.42 24.18 47.38
CA MET A 1 -80.24 23.44 47.79
C MET A 1 -79.96 22.39 46.72
N LYS A 2 -79.10 22.71 45.75
CA LYS A 2 -78.78 21.83 44.64
C LYS A 2 -77.33 21.45 44.72
N LYS A 3 -77.04 20.16 44.93
CA LYS A 3 -75.67 19.62 44.96
C LYS A 3 -75.18 19.44 43.54
N LEU A 4 -74.11 20.14 43.15
CA LEU A 4 -73.34 19.87 41.91
C LEU A 4 -72.36 18.74 42.17
N ILE A 5 -72.51 17.68 41.41
CA ILE A 5 -71.53 16.57 41.40
C ILE A 5 -70.60 16.86 40.19
N ALA A 6 -69.33 17.15 40.48
CA ALA A 6 -68.31 17.29 39.48
C ALA A 6 -67.74 15.90 39.14
N LEU A 7 -67.91 15.46 37.89
CA LEU A 7 -67.35 14.22 37.35
C LEU A 7 -65.93 14.48 36.84
N LEU A 8 -64.90 14.00 37.53
CA LEU A 8 -63.50 14.07 37.09
C LEU A 8 -63.25 12.93 36.11
N LEU A 9 -63.10 13.27 34.81
CA LEU A 9 -62.60 12.35 33.78
C LEU A 9 -61.10 12.25 33.87
N ILE A 10 -60.56 11.13 34.41
CA ILE A 10 -59.15 10.78 34.36
C ILE A 10 -58.86 10.20 32.96
N ILE A 11 -58.27 11.01 32.08
CA ILE A 11 -57.72 10.54 30.82
C ILE A 11 -56.33 9.94 31.12
N SER A 12 -56.26 8.63 31.27
CA SER A 12 -54.96 7.92 31.33
C SER A 12 -54.36 7.88 29.90
N GLY A 13 -53.49 8.83 29.64
CA GLY A 13 -52.67 8.82 28.43
C GLY A 13 -51.73 7.63 28.44
N LEU A 14 -52.05 6.60 27.68
CA LEU A 14 -51.16 5.48 27.38
C LEU A 14 -50.08 6.05 26.45
N ALA A 15 -48.92 6.41 27.02
CA ALA A 15 -47.73 6.73 26.26
C ALA A 15 -47.23 5.41 25.61
N VAL A 16 -47.63 5.21 24.34
CA VAL A 16 -47.05 4.17 23.50
C VAL A 16 -45.62 4.63 23.20
N CYS A 17 -44.67 4.16 23.98
CA CYS A 17 -43.25 4.16 23.62
C CYS A 17 -43.12 3.24 22.38
N LEU A 18 -43.17 3.82 21.19
CA LEU A 18 -42.68 3.15 19.99
C LEU A 18 -41.19 2.93 20.22
N PRO A 19 -40.72 1.69 20.20
CA PRO A 19 -39.28 1.50 20.13
C PRO A 19 -38.82 2.14 18.83
N SER A 20 -38.08 3.24 18.94
CA SER A 20 -37.29 3.76 17.85
C SER A 20 -36.27 2.67 17.52
N CYS A 21 -36.62 1.82 16.56
CA CYS A 21 -35.70 0.89 15.89
C CYS A 21 -34.84 1.71 14.92
N GLY A 22 -34.16 2.72 15.45
CA GLY A 22 -32.95 3.24 14.85
C GLY A 22 -31.84 2.40 15.42
N SER A 23 -31.35 1.42 14.66
CA SER A 23 -30.03 0.86 14.91
C SER A 23 -29.05 2.02 14.78
N THR A 24 -28.68 2.60 15.89
CA THR A 24 -27.45 3.40 15.98
C THR A 24 -26.30 2.41 15.84
N GLU A 25 -26.11 1.87 14.62
CA GLU A 25 -24.84 1.26 14.27
C GLU A 25 -23.82 2.38 14.44
N GLY A 26 -22.90 2.21 15.40
CA GLY A 26 -21.85 3.19 15.62
C GLY A 26 -21.07 3.42 14.33
N GLU A 27 -20.44 4.58 14.22
CA GLU A 27 -19.65 4.97 13.07
C GLU A 27 -18.41 4.06 12.94
N VAL A 28 -18.05 3.64 11.72
CA VAL A 28 -16.81 2.92 11.43
C VAL A 28 -15.64 3.91 11.40
N SER A 29 -14.58 3.63 12.11
CA SER A 29 -13.38 4.48 12.15
C SER A 29 -12.27 3.88 11.29
N VAL A 30 -11.77 4.65 10.32
CA VAL A 30 -10.73 4.22 9.38
C VAL A 30 -9.47 5.04 9.63
N PHE A 31 -8.37 4.36 9.92
CA PHE A 31 -7.10 5.00 10.27
C PHE A 31 -6.07 4.71 9.19
N TYR A 32 -5.55 5.75 8.56
CA TYR A 32 -4.50 5.68 7.58
C TYR A 32 -3.16 6.11 8.19
N TYR A 33 -2.07 5.44 7.80
CA TYR A 33 -0.75 5.82 8.28
C TYR A 33 -0.36 7.23 7.77
N THR A 34 -0.75 7.57 6.53
CA THR A 34 -0.71 8.93 5.99
C THR A 34 -1.65 9.06 4.78
N TYR A 35 -2.17 10.27 4.56
CA TYR A 35 -2.94 10.61 3.35
C TYR A 35 -2.06 10.97 2.15
N SER A 36 -0.78 11.27 2.39
CA SER A 36 0.13 11.69 1.33
C SER A 36 0.61 10.55 0.42
N ASP A 37 0.45 9.29 0.85
CA ASP A 37 0.77 8.12 0.04
C ASP A 37 -0.25 7.94 -1.08
N THR A 38 0.21 7.93 -2.34
CA THR A 38 -0.64 7.87 -3.54
C THR A 38 -1.39 6.55 -3.64
N TYR A 39 -0.74 5.41 -3.33
CA TYR A 39 -1.39 4.12 -3.33
C TYR A 39 -2.49 4.04 -2.24
N ILE A 40 -2.16 4.44 -1.01
CA ILE A 40 -3.14 4.49 0.09
C ILE A 40 -4.29 5.45 -0.21
N SER A 41 -4.02 6.54 -0.91
CA SER A 41 -5.07 7.47 -1.37
C SER A 41 -6.04 6.78 -2.35
N SER A 42 -5.56 5.88 -3.21
CA SER A 42 -6.42 5.08 -4.09
C SER A 42 -7.27 4.07 -3.32
N VAL A 43 -6.69 3.36 -2.34
CA VAL A 43 -7.42 2.46 -1.43
C VAL A 43 -8.49 3.22 -0.66
N ARG A 44 -8.16 4.40 -0.11
CA ARG A 44 -9.11 5.28 0.59
C ARG A 44 -10.27 5.68 -0.30
N SER A 45 -10.00 6.13 -1.51
CA SER A 45 -11.04 6.53 -2.46
C SER A 45 -12.00 5.39 -2.80
N ALA A 46 -11.47 4.19 -3.03
CA ALA A 46 -12.26 2.99 -3.28
C ALA A 46 -13.08 2.58 -2.03
N MET A 47 -12.48 2.61 -0.85
CA MET A 47 -13.14 2.28 0.42
C MET A 47 -14.26 3.29 0.73
N ASP A 48 -14.00 4.58 0.59
CA ASP A 48 -14.99 5.65 0.77
C ASP A 48 -16.20 5.47 -0.15
N LYS A 49 -15.96 5.06 -1.41
CA LYS A 49 -17.03 4.76 -2.36
C LYS A 49 -17.86 3.58 -1.87
N LEU A 50 -17.21 2.47 -1.54
CA LEU A 50 -17.89 1.24 -1.10
C LEU A 50 -18.65 1.43 0.21
N LEU A 51 -18.10 2.15 1.19
CA LEU A 51 -18.78 2.44 2.45
C LEU A 51 -20.06 3.28 2.22
N ARG A 52 -19.99 4.32 1.38
CA ARG A 52 -21.16 5.11 1.00
C ARG A 52 -22.23 4.31 0.26
N GLU A 53 -21.83 3.48 -0.71
CA GLU A 53 -22.73 2.62 -1.49
C GLU A 53 -23.46 1.60 -0.61
N ASN A 54 -22.85 1.16 0.49
CA ASN A 54 -23.45 0.26 1.47
C ASN A 54 -24.16 0.98 2.63
N GLY A 55 -24.28 2.30 2.59
CA GLY A 55 -24.97 3.09 3.61
C GLY A 55 -24.29 3.07 4.98
N ILE A 56 -22.96 2.85 5.02
CA ILE A 56 -22.16 2.76 6.24
C ILE A 56 -21.66 4.15 6.61
N SER A 57 -21.97 4.60 7.83
CA SER A 57 -21.38 5.82 8.40
C SER A 57 -19.92 5.56 8.80
N TYR A 58 -19.02 6.45 8.39
CA TYR A 58 -17.60 6.28 8.68
C TYR A 58 -16.87 7.60 8.87
N HIS A 59 -15.74 7.55 9.56
CA HIS A 59 -14.83 8.67 9.73
C HIS A 59 -13.39 8.25 9.43
N ASN A 60 -12.72 9.02 8.59
CA ASN A 60 -11.32 8.80 8.21
C ASN A 60 -10.37 9.63 9.09
N TYR A 61 -9.31 9.01 9.56
CA TYR A 61 -8.23 9.62 10.36
C TYR A 61 -6.91 9.53 9.60
N ASP A 62 -6.16 10.63 9.59
CA ASP A 62 -4.78 10.70 9.10
C ASP A 62 -3.80 10.74 10.26
N ALA A 63 -2.92 9.76 10.36
CA ALA A 63 -1.88 9.77 11.37
C ALA A 63 -0.66 10.60 10.98
N ASN A 64 -0.59 11.05 9.73
CA ASN A 64 0.51 11.83 9.18
C ASN A 64 1.91 11.22 9.46
N GLY A 65 2.01 9.89 9.37
CA GLY A 65 3.23 9.14 9.64
C GLY A 65 3.63 9.01 11.11
N ILE A 66 2.78 9.43 12.06
CA ILE A 66 3.12 9.48 13.48
C ILE A 66 2.31 8.44 14.28
N GLN A 67 2.96 7.38 14.77
CA GLN A 67 2.30 6.31 15.52
C GLN A 67 1.59 6.80 16.78
N ALA A 68 2.17 7.76 17.51
CA ALA A 68 1.53 8.35 18.69
C ALA A 68 0.19 9.00 18.35
N THR A 69 0.14 9.77 17.24
CA THR A 69 -1.09 10.39 16.73
C THR A 69 -2.14 9.32 16.39
N GLN A 70 -1.75 8.24 15.70
CA GLN A 70 -2.67 7.15 15.38
C GLN A 70 -3.25 6.51 16.65
N THR A 71 -2.42 6.31 17.67
CA THR A 71 -2.83 5.72 18.95
C THR A 71 -3.86 6.60 19.67
N GLU A 72 -3.65 7.92 19.71
CA GLU A 72 -4.60 8.89 20.28
C GLU A 72 -5.92 8.97 19.49
N GLN A 73 -5.84 8.89 18.17
CA GLN A 73 -7.02 8.83 17.30
C GLN A 73 -7.86 7.57 17.58
N ILE A 74 -7.21 6.41 17.74
CA ILE A 74 -7.87 5.14 18.07
C ILE A 74 -8.53 5.22 19.46
N ASP A 75 -7.85 5.75 20.47
CA ASP A 75 -8.42 5.94 21.79
C ASP A 75 -9.67 6.83 21.75
N THR A 76 -9.59 7.91 20.98
CA THR A 76 -10.71 8.83 20.78
C THR A 76 -11.90 8.14 20.11
N ALA A 77 -11.65 7.35 19.05
CA ALA A 77 -12.69 6.63 18.33
C ALA A 77 -13.37 5.55 19.22
N ILE A 78 -12.58 4.82 20.00
CA ILE A 78 -13.10 3.85 20.98
C ILE A 78 -13.98 4.56 22.02
N ALA A 79 -13.51 5.68 22.57
CA ALA A 79 -14.27 6.45 23.56
C ALA A 79 -15.57 7.03 23.01
N LYS A 80 -15.64 7.32 21.70
CA LYS A 80 -16.85 7.76 20.99
C LYS A 80 -17.79 6.60 20.62
N GLY A 81 -17.43 5.36 20.88
CA GLY A 81 -18.25 4.19 20.58
C GLY A 81 -18.17 3.76 19.12
N SER A 82 -16.98 3.79 18.51
CA SER A 82 -16.76 3.25 17.16
C SER A 82 -17.29 1.82 17.05
N ALA A 83 -18.01 1.54 15.96
CA ALA A 83 -18.56 0.21 15.69
C ALA A 83 -17.48 -0.78 15.22
N MET A 84 -16.46 -0.29 14.53
CA MET A 84 -15.35 -1.07 13.99
C MET A 84 -14.14 -0.18 13.72
N LEU A 85 -12.95 -0.77 13.84
CA LEU A 85 -11.69 -0.13 13.51
C LEU A 85 -11.10 -0.76 12.24
N LEU A 86 -10.83 0.04 11.22
CA LEU A 86 -10.07 -0.33 10.03
C LEU A 86 -8.73 0.39 10.10
N VAL A 87 -7.61 -0.34 10.21
CA VAL A 87 -6.33 0.27 10.57
C VAL A 87 -5.22 -0.09 9.59
N ASN A 88 -4.69 0.94 8.93
CA ASN A 88 -3.41 0.91 8.23
C ASN A 88 -2.35 1.44 9.20
N VAL A 89 -1.62 0.52 9.84
CA VAL A 89 -0.73 0.84 10.97
C VAL A 89 0.48 1.68 10.53
N VAL A 90 0.90 2.64 11.37
CA VAL A 90 2.06 3.51 11.05
C VAL A 90 3.38 2.76 11.26
N ASP A 91 3.60 2.22 12.45
CA ASP A 91 4.86 1.54 12.79
C ASP A 91 4.75 0.03 12.53
N THR A 92 5.58 -0.44 11.60
CA THR A 92 5.70 -1.85 11.22
C THR A 92 7.11 -2.42 11.49
N GLY A 93 7.98 -1.64 12.12
CA GLY A 93 9.33 -2.10 12.49
C GLY A 93 9.32 -3.13 13.61
N SER A 94 8.22 -3.20 14.37
CA SER A 94 7.94 -4.24 15.35
C SER A 94 6.43 -4.51 15.46
N ASP A 95 6.05 -5.56 16.19
CA ASP A 95 4.63 -5.85 16.48
C ASP A 95 4.01 -4.96 17.56
N ASP A 96 4.74 -4.07 18.20
CA ASP A 96 4.30 -3.40 19.44
C ASP A 96 3.11 -2.46 19.20
N ALA A 97 3.13 -1.71 18.10
CA ALA A 97 2.01 -0.84 17.73
C ALA A 97 0.74 -1.67 17.47
N ALA A 98 0.85 -2.72 16.66
CA ALA A 98 -0.27 -3.60 16.32
C ALA A 98 -0.82 -4.33 17.56
N LYS A 99 0.05 -4.86 18.46
CA LYS A 99 -0.36 -5.47 19.74
C LYS A 99 -1.13 -4.50 20.62
N THR A 100 -0.67 -3.25 20.69
CA THR A 100 -1.35 -2.20 21.45
C THR A 100 -2.75 -1.95 20.90
N ILE A 101 -2.89 -1.83 19.57
CA ILE A 101 -4.17 -1.61 18.89
C ILE A 101 -5.11 -2.79 19.13
N VAL A 102 -4.64 -4.03 18.96
CA VAL A 102 -5.44 -5.23 19.23
C VAL A 102 -5.91 -5.26 20.68
N SER A 103 -5.04 -4.95 21.65
CA SER A 103 -5.39 -4.95 23.07
C SER A 103 -6.52 -3.95 23.38
N LYS A 104 -6.47 -2.75 22.77
CA LYS A 104 -7.50 -1.71 22.93
C LYS A 104 -8.83 -2.16 22.30
N ALA A 105 -8.81 -2.66 21.07
CA ALA A 105 -9.98 -3.14 20.36
C ALA A 105 -10.65 -4.32 21.12
N LYS A 106 -9.85 -5.28 21.59
CA LYS A 106 -10.30 -6.42 22.38
C LYS A 106 -10.93 -6.02 23.70
N ALA A 107 -10.31 -5.09 24.43
CA ALA A 107 -10.85 -4.58 25.69
C ALA A 107 -12.21 -3.88 25.51
N ALA A 108 -12.38 -3.18 24.39
CA ALA A 108 -13.64 -2.52 24.01
C ALA A 108 -14.63 -3.47 23.29
N ASN A 109 -14.25 -4.71 23.00
CA ASN A 109 -15.01 -5.69 22.24
C ASN A 109 -15.40 -5.20 20.82
N ILE A 110 -14.56 -4.36 20.18
CA ILE A 110 -14.76 -3.77 18.85
C ILE A 110 -14.02 -4.60 17.80
N PRO A 111 -14.68 -5.01 16.69
CA PRO A 111 -14.01 -5.68 15.58
C PRO A 111 -12.91 -4.81 14.96
N LEU A 112 -11.84 -5.45 14.50
CA LEU A 112 -10.64 -4.81 13.97
C LEU A 112 -10.22 -5.45 12.65
N VAL A 113 -9.96 -4.63 11.65
CA VAL A 113 -9.32 -5.09 10.40
C VAL A 113 -8.06 -4.26 10.17
N PHE A 114 -6.92 -4.92 10.22
CA PHE A 114 -5.69 -4.31 9.72
C PHE A 114 -5.63 -4.42 8.20
N PHE A 115 -5.02 -3.46 7.54
CA PHE A 115 -4.88 -3.52 6.09
C PHE A 115 -3.58 -2.93 5.56
N ASN A 116 -3.15 -3.40 4.40
CA ASN A 116 -1.98 -3.04 3.61
C ASN A 116 -0.66 -3.33 4.36
N ARG A 117 -0.26 -2.53 5.33
CA ARG A 117 1.03 -2.64 6.02
C ARG A 117 1.04 -3.85 6.97
N SER A 118 2.06 -4.69 6.82
CA SER A 118 2.09 -6.03 7.43
C SER A 118 1.99 -6.03 8.95
N VAL A 119 1.14 -6.94 9.44
CA VAL A 119 0.98 -7.28 10.86
C VAL A 119 1.15 -8.79 11.00
N SER A 120 1.86 -9.25 12.03
CA SER A 120 2.14 -10.67 12.21
C SER A 120 0.88 -11.49 12.49
N GLU A 121 0.90 -12.76 12.05
CA GLU A 121 -0.17 -13.73 12.29
C GLU A 121 -0.50 -13.87 13.78
N SER A 122 0.52 -13.92 14.64
CA SER A 122 0.35 -14.08 16.08
C SER A 122 -0.44 -12.92 16.71
N VAL A 123 -0.24 -11.70 16.20
CA VAL A 123 -0.97 -10.51 16.66
C VAL A 123 -2.42 -10.57 16.20
N VAL A 124 -2.68 -10.82 14.91
CA VAL A 124 -4.05 -10.88 14.38
C VAL A 124 -4.84 -11.99 15.07
N LYS A 125 -4.28 -13.20 15.20
CA LYS A 125 -4.94 -14.34 15.86
C LYS A 125 -5.13 -14.19 17.37
N SER A 126 -4.52 -13.20 18.02
CA SER A 126 -4.71 -12.94 19.47
C SER A 126 -6.09 -12.39 19.82
N TYR A 127 -6.89 -12.01 18.81
CA TYR A 127 -8.25 -11.53 18.98
C TYR A 127 -9.17 -12.12 17.89
N GLU A 128 -10.23 -12.83 18.29
CA GLU A 128 -11.15 -13.53 17.37
C GLU A 128 -11.90 -12.61 16.39
N LYS A 129 -12.10 -11.33 16.76
CA LYS A 129 -12.72 -10.30 15.90
C LYS A 129 -11.67 -9.45 15.19
N CYS A 130 -10.51 -10.03 14.91
CA CYS A 130 -9.45 -9.36 14.17
C CYS A 130 -9.17 -10.10 12.86
N ALA A 131 -8.96 -9.35 11.78
CA ALA A 131 -8.55 -9.85 10.48
C ALA A 131 -7.48 -8.95 9.87
N PHE A 132 -6.77 -9.45 8.86
CA PHE A 132 -5.83 -8.68 8.06
C PHE A 132 -6.19 -8.79 6.57
N VAL A 133 -6.12 -7.67 5.85
CA VAL A 133 -6.23 -7.61 4.38
C VAL A 133 -4.99 -6.94 3.83
N GLY A 134 -4.22 -7.65 3.03
CA GLY A 134 -3.01 -7.10 2.44
C GLY A 134 -2.57 -7.91 1.24
N THR A 135 -1.28 -7.95 1.01
CA THR A 135 -0.66 -8.67 -0.10
C THR A 135 0.39 -9.63 0.46
N ASP A 136 0.83 -10.57 -0.34
CA ASP A 136 2.09 -11.26 -0.07
C ASP A 136 3.23 -10.31 -0.46
N TYR A 137 3.83 -9.65 0.53
CA TYR A 137 4.80 -8.57 0.31
C TYR A 137 6.07 -9.03 -0.41
N GLU A 138 6.43 -10.31 -0.32
CA GLU A 138 7.60 -10.85 -1.03
C GLU A 138 7.30 -10.98 -2.53
N MET A 139 6.07 -11.35 -2.88
CA MET A 139 5.64 -11.57 -4.27
C MET A 139 5.86 -10.35 -5.16
N ALA A 140 5.66 -9.13 -4.64
CA ALA A 140 5.92 -7.91 -5.42
C ALA A 140 7.37 -7.78 -5.87
N GLY A 141 8.31 -8.10 -4.96
CA GLY A 141 9.74 -8.11 -5.26
C GLY A 141 10.11 -9.19 -6.28
N HIS A 142 9.58 -10.40 -6.11
CA HIS A 142 9.78 -11.51 -7.04
C HIS A 142 9.27 -11.17 -8.43
N MET A 143 8.04 -10.70 -8.55
CA MET A 143 7.46 -10.32 -9.84
C MET A 143 8.20 -9.15 -10.49
N GLN A 144 8.67 -8.16 -9.72
CA GLN A 144 9.47 -7.07 -10.24
C GLN A 144 10.82 -7.58 -10.77
N GLY A 145 11.50 -8.45 -10.03
CA GLY A 145 12.74 -9.08 -10.46
C GLY A 145 12.59 -9.92 -11.73
N GLU A 146 11.51 -10.69 -11.82
CA GLU A 146 11.15 -11.45 -13.01
C GLU A 146 10.88 -10.54 -14.22
N LEU A 147 10.09 -9.49 -14.03
CA LEU A 147 9.75 -8.52 -15.07
C LEU A 147 11.01 -7.84 -15.62
N ILE A 148 11.89 -7.37 -14.72
CA ILE A 148 13.17 -6.74 -15.07
C ILE A 148 14.07 -7.74 -15.81
N GLY A 149 14.29 -8.94 -15.26
CA GLY A 149 15.15 -9.95 -15.86
C GLY A 149 14.72 -10.31 -17.27
N ASN A 150 13.42 -10.58 -17.47
CA ASN A 150 12.85 -10.91 -18.77
C ASN A 150 12.94 -9.75 -19.77
N TYR A 151 12.87 -8.50 -19.32
CA TYR A 151 13.09 -7.34 -20.17
C TYR A 151 14.57 -7.20 -20.56
N LEU A 152 15.47 -7.36 -19.60
CA LEU A 152 16.90 -7.19 -19.83
C LEU A 152 17.47 -8.24 -20.79
N ILE A 153 17.13 -9.53 -20.67
CA ILE A 153 17.65 -10.56 -21.59
C ILE A 153 17.27 -10.31 -23.05
N LYS A 154 16.16 -9.63 -23.32
CA LYS A 154 15.73 -9.25 -24.66
C LYS A 154 16.47 -8.04 -25.22
N ASN A 155 16.96 -7.15 -24.34
CA ASN A 155 17.47 -5.83 -24.71
C ASN A 155 18.91 -5.59 -24.25
N TYR A 156 19.61 -6.60 -23.70
CA TYR A 156 20.85 -6.45 -22.95
C TYR A 156 21.91 -5.62 -23.66
N ASN A 157 22.23 -5.97 -24.91
CA ASN A 157 23.27 -5.29 -25.68
C ASN A 157 22.95 -3.83 -26.03
N ALA A 158 21.67 -3.48 -26.10
CA ALA A 158 21.23 -2.10 -26.35
C ALA A 158 21.23 -1.25 -25.07
N LEU A 159 21.16 -1.90 -23.91
CA LEU A 159 21.10 -1.27 -22.59
C LEU A 159 22.48 -1.13 -21.94
N ASP A 160 23.47 -1.92 -22.35
CA ASP A 160 24.86 -1.77 -21.91
C ASP A 160 25.48 -0.56 -22.62
N LEU A 161 25.17 0.64 -22.14
CA LEU A 161 25.55 1.93 -22.76
C LEU A 161 27.03 2.22 -22.62
N ASN A 162 27.66 1.66 -21.59
CA ASN A 162 29.09 1.87 -21.33
C ASN A 162 29.96 0.76 -21.96
N GLY A 163 29.39 -0.35 -22.40
CA GLY A 163 30.06 -1.48 -23.07
C GLY A 163 30.95 -2.31 -22.15
N ASP A 164 30.66 -2.33 -20.84
CA ASP A 164 31.45 -3.09 -19.85
C ASP A 164 30.94 -4.55 -19.64
N GLY A 165 29.90 -4.94 -20.36
CA GLY A 165 29.27 -6.26 -20.28
C GLY A 165 28.43 -6.46 -19.02
N ARG A 166 28.00 -5.39 -18.38
CA ARG A 166 27.15 -5.37 -17.18
C ARG A 166 26.12 -4.27 -17.27
N ILE A 167 24.96 -4.51 -16.68
CA ILE A 167 23.94 -3.45 -16.52
C ILE A 167 24.15 -2.82 -15.15
N SER A 168 24.46 -1.51 -15.15
CA SER A 168 24.57 -0.72 -13.94
C SER A 168 23.17 -0.26 -13.50
N TYR A 169 22.85 -0.38 -12.20
CA TYR A 169 21.55 -0.03 -11.68
C TYR A 169 21.61 0.92 -10.48
N VAL A 170 20.54 1.67 -10.27
CA VAL A 170 20.19 2.30 -8.99
C VAL A 170 18.87 1.70 -8.50
N LEU A 171 18.77 1.53 -7.18
CA LEU A 171 17.54 1.10 -6.51
C LEU A 171 17.14 2.11 -5.45
N PHE A 172 15.87 2.59 -5.53
CA PHE A 172 15.29 3.48 -4.55
C PHE A 172 14.40 2.70 -3.58
N LYS A 173 14.79 2.69 -2.31
CA LYS A 173 14.11 2.01 -1.21
C LYS A 173 13.20 2.96 -0.46
N GLY A 174 11.95 2.57 -0.24
CA GLY A 174 10.92 3.44 0.33
C GLY A 174 11.09 3.73 1.81
N GLN A 175 11.35 2.68 2.63
CA GLN A 175 11.46 2.84 4.09
C GLN A 175 12.34 1.73 4.68
N GLN A 176 13.29 2.11 5.52
CA GLN A 176 14.14 1.14 6.21
C GLN A 176 13.32 0.34 7.24
N GLY A 177 13.51 -0.99 7.26
CA GLY A 177 12.85 -1.89 8.21
C GLY A 177 11.37 -2.19 7.93
N ASN A 178 10.78 -1.59 6.88
CA ASN A 178 9.45 -1.95 6.42
C ASN A 178 9.50 -3.25 5.59
N SER A 179 8.65 -4.24 5.89
CA SER A 179 8.68 -5.57 5.28
C SER A 179 8.55 -5.53 3.75
N GLU A 180 7.66 -4.69 3.23
CA GLU A 180 7.45 -4.51 1.80
C GLU A 180 8.71 -3.92 1.14
N ALA A 181 9.32 -2.88 1.75
CA ALA A 181 10.53 -2.25 1.22
C ALA A 181 11.72 -3.21 1.24
N GLU A 182 11.90 -3.98 2.33
CA GLU A 182 12.97 -4.97 2.43
C GLU A 182 12.83 -6.04 1.34
N ALA A 183 11.64 -6.61 1.17
CA ALA A 183 11.37 -7.66 0.19
C ALA A 183 11.52 -7.16 -1.25
N ARG A 184 10.93 -6.01 -1.58
CA ARG A 184 11.04 -5.37 -2.92
C ARG A 184 12.50 -5.05 -3.26
N THR A 185 13.27 -4.55 -2.30
CA THR A 185 14.70 -4.26 -2.49
C THR A 185 15.51 -5.52 -2.74
N LYS A 186 15.26 -6.59 -1.99
CA LYS A 186 15.99 -7.85 -2.08
C LYS A 186 15.66 -8.63 -3.35
N TYR A 187 14.38 -8.98 -3.51
CA TYR A 187 13.97 -9.94 -4.53
C TYR A 187 14.00 -9.35 -5.94
N ALA A 188 13.77 -8.05 -6.13
CA ALA A 188 13.91 -7.42 -7.44
C ALA A 188 15.32 -7.62 -8.03
N VAL A 189 16.35 -7.54 -7.20
CA VAL A 189 17.75 -7.73 -7.64
C VAL A 189 18.12 -9.21 -7.70
N GLU A 190 17.72 -10.01 -6.70
CA GLU A 190 18.07 -11.45 -6.65
C GLU A 190 17.48 -12.22 -7.83
N ASP A 191 16.18 -12.06 -8.13
CA ASP A 191 15.52 -12.82 -9.19
C ASP A 191 15.93 -12.32 -10.58
N CYS A 192 16.12 -11.01 -10.74
CA CYS A 192 16.71 -10.47 -11.96
C CYS A 192 18.09 -11.08 -12.20
N ASN A 193 18.97 -11.11 -11.19
CA ASN A 193 20.31 -11.69 -11.30
C ASN A 193 20.28 -13.19 -11.59
N LYS A 194 19.30 -13.92 -11.08
CA LYS A 194 19.09 -15.33 -11.38
C LYS A 194 18.80 -15.51 -12.87
N ILE A 195 17.82 -14.77 -13.41
CA ILE A 195 17.44 -14.84 -14.83
C ILE A 195 18.62 -14.46 -15.74
N LEU A 196 19.35 -13.38 -15.41
CA LEU A 196 20.53 -12.98 -16.18
C LEU A 196 21.58 -14.11 -16.19
N SER A 197 21.90 -14.70 -15.04
CA SER A 197 22.90 -15.77 -14.93
C SER A 197 22.50 -17.04 -15.69
N GLU A 198 21.23 -17.42 -15.63
CA GLU A 198 20.67 -18.57 -16.36
C GLU A 198 20.73 -18.39 -17.88
N ASN A 199 20.75 -17.13 -18.36
CA ASN A 199 20.86 -16.78 -19.77
C ASN A 199 22.28 -16.36 -20.20
N GLY A 200 23.29 -16.57 -19.35
CA GLY A 200 24.69 -16.31 -19.69
C GLY A 200 25.14 -14.86 -19.61
N TYR A 201 24.32 -13.99 -19.00
CA TYR A 201 24.65 -12.58 -18.78
C TYR A 201 25.28 -12.35 -17.41
N SER A 202 26.00 -11.24 -17.28
CA SER A 202 26.56 -10.80 -15.98
C SER A 202 25.45 -10.31 -15.06
N LYS A 203 25.65 -10.49 -13.75
CA LYS A 203 24.77 -9.93 -12.72
C LYS A 203 24.78 -8.40 -12.77
N LEU A 204 23.69 -7.80 -12.32
CA LEU A 204 23.55 -6.36 -12.11
C LEU A 204 24.69 -5.80 -11.25
N LYS A 205 25.11 -4.57 -11.53
CA LYS A 205 26.14 -3.85 -10.78
C LYS A 205 25.53 -2.56 -10.24
N PHE A 206 25.56 -2.37 -8.91
CA PHE A 206 25.14 -1.09 -8.36
C PHE A 206 26.06 0.02 -8.88
N TYR A 207 25.50 1.16 -9.27
CA TYR A 207 26.21 2.23 -9.98
C TYR A 207 27.42 2.79 -9.22
N ASP A 208 27.35 2.86 -7.89
CA ASP A 208 28.44 3.34 -7.02
C ASP A 208 29.02 2.16 -6.22
N ALA A 209 30.20 1.69 -6.59
CA ALA A 209 30.88 0.57 -5.93
C ALA A 209 31.24 0.85 -4.45
N ARG A 210 31.19 2.09 -3.98
CA ARG A 210 31.42 2.45 -2.58
C ARG A 210 30.20 2.20 -1.70
N ASN A 211 29.00 2.17 -2.30
CA ASN A 211 27.78 1.79 -1.61
C ASN A 211 27.63 0.28 -1.63
N THR A 212 27.84 -0.35 -0.48
CA THR A 212 27.77 -1.81 -0.31
C THR A 212 26.35 -2.32 -0.06
N ASP A 213 25.41 -1.42 0.24
CA ASP A 213 24.02 -1.78 0.51
C ASP A 213 23.24 -2.09 -0.78
N GLY A 214 23.65 -1.47 -1.91
CA GLY A 214 23.03 -1.68 -3.22
C GLY A 214 21.69 -0.96 -3.41
N TYR A 215 21.40 0.04 -2.56
CA TYR A 215 20.22 0.89 -2.65
C TYR A 215 20.44 2.29 -2.07
N LEU A 216 19.52 3.19 -2.38
CA LEU A 216 19.37 4.51 -1.76
C LEU A 216 18.00 4.58 -1.08
N VAL A 217 17.98 4.82 0.23
CA VAL A 217 16.74 4.85 1.01
C VAL A 217 16.20 6.27 1.14
N ASP A 218 14.87 6.41 1.06
CA ASP A 218 14.20 7.65 1.47
C ASP A 218 14.39 7.82 2.98
N GLN A 219 15.14 8.84 3.38
CA GLN A 219 15.53 9.06 4.79
C GLN A 219 14.33 9.38 5.68
N ASP A 220 13.27 9.95 5.11
CA ASP A 220 12.03 10.26 5.82
C ASP A 220 11.07 9.05 5.86
N GLY A 221 11.36 7.99 5.09
CA GLY A 221 10.55 6.77 5.00
C GLY A 221 9.16 7.00 4.41
N THR A 222 9.01 8.03 3.59
CA THR A 222 7.72 8.47 3.02
C THR A 222 7.46 7.97 1.60
N TRP A 223 8.41 7.19 1.04
CA TRP A 223 8.31 6.61 -0.32
C TRP A 223 8.18 7.67 -1.41
N SER A 224 8.86 8.80 -1.22
CA SER A 224 8.55 10.04 -1.92
C SER A 224 9.21 10.17 -3.29
N ASN A 225 8.45 10.76 -4.21
CA ASN A 225 8.93 11.24 -5.50
C ASN A 225 10.14 12.18 -5.33
N ALA A 226 10.07 13.09 -4.37
CA ALA A 226 11.11 14.09 -4.13
C ALA A 226 12.46 13.45 -3.73
N ALA A 227 12.46 12.42 -2.89
CA ALA A 227 13.68 11.73 -2.48
C ALA A 227 14.38 11.10 -3.69
N ALA A 228 13.65 10.32 -4.50
CA ALA A 228 14.20 9.68 -5.69
C ALA A 228 14.66 10.72 -6.75
N ASN A 229 13.91 11.79 -6.94
CA ASN A 229 14.30 12.90 -7.84
C ASN A 229 15.62 13.54 -7.41
N ASN A 230 15.78 13.87 -6.14
CA ASN A 230 16.98 14.47 -5.59
C ASN A 230 18.21 13.54 -5.71
N TYR A 231 18.04 12.27 -5.39
CA TYR A 231 19.09 11.28 -5.59
C TYR A 231 19.48 11.15 -7.07
N MET A 232 18.48 11.03 -7.95
CA MET A 232 18.75 10.87 -9.37
C MET A 232 19.42 12.10 -10.00
N LYS A 233 19.06 13.32 -9.62
CA LYS A 233 19.76 14.56 -10.02
C LYS A 233 21.23 14.53 -9.59
N THR A 234 21.50 14.10 -8.37
CA THR A 234 22.87 13.96 -7.86
C THR A 234 23.65 12.93 -8.68
N ILE A 235 23.04 11.79 -8.99
CA ILE A 235 23.64 10.74 -9.82
C ILE A 235 23.95 11.30 -11.22
N LEU A 236 22.99 11.91 -11.89
CA LEU A 236 23.13 12.41 -13.26
C LEU A 236 24.15 13.56 -13.38
N SER A 237 24.51 14.23 -12.30
CA SER A 237 25.59 15.21 -12.30
C SER A 237 26.99 14.61 -12.45
N ALA A 238 27.16 13.33 -12.10
CA ALA A 238 28.46 12.63 -12.09
C ALA A 238 28.51 11.40 -13.03
N TYR A 239 27.35 10.84 -13.36
CA TYR A 239 27.21 9.62 -14.16
C TYR A 239 26.51 9.95 -15.47
N SER A 240 27.17 9.66 -16.60
CA SER A 240 26.67 9.98 -17.95
C SER A 240 27.25 9.04 -19.00
N GLU A 241 26.64 8.96 -20.16
CA GLU A 241 27.19 8.26 -21.32
C GLU A 241 28.58 8.82 -21.74
N GLN A 242 28.76 10.14 -21.66
CA GLN A 242 30.05 10.78 -22.01
C GLN A 242 31.18 10.29 -21.10
N ASN A 243 30.90 10.07 -19.83
CA ASN A 243 31.86 9.54 -18.86
C ASN A 243 31.94 8.01 -18.90
N ARG A 244 31.15 7.33 -19.73
CA ARG A 244 31.01 5.88 -19.81
C ARG A 244 30.72 5.21 -18.46
N ASN A 245 29.87 5.84 -17.69
CA ASN A 245 29.45 5.35 -16.37
C ASN A 245 27.96 5.61 -16.12
N MET A 246 27.16 5.80 -17.18
CA MET A 246 25.71 6.03 -17.05
C MET A 246 25.04 4.89 -16.28
N VAL A 247 24.04 5.25 -15.47
CA VAL A 247 23.11 4.28 -14.87
C VAL A 247 22.17 3.76 -15.94
N GLU A 248 22.07 2.44 -16.08
CA GLU A 248 21.42 1.77 -17.21
C GLU A 248 20.08 1.12 -16.84
N LEU A 249 19.74 1.09 -15.54
CA LEU A 249 18.50 0.55 -15.01
C LEU A 249 18.11 1.28 -13.72
N ILE A 250 16.83 1.61 -13.60
CA ILE A 250 16.26 2.17 -12.38
C ILE A 250 15.19 1.24 -11.82
N ILE A 251 15.39 0.83 -10.57
CA ILE A 251 14.47 0.02 -9.80
C ILE A 251 13.92 0.89 -8.67
N ALA A 252 12.61 0.96 -8.52
CA ALA A 252 11.99 1.70 -7.44
C ALA A 252 11.02 0.83 -6.65
N ASN A 253 11.01 0.99 -5.33
CA ASN A 253 10.11 0.24 -4.46
C ASN A 253 8.64 0.61 -4.65
N ASN A 254 8.36 1.81 -5.22
CA ASN A 254 7.01 2.20 -5.64
C ASN A 254 7.04 3.12 -6.87
N ASP A 255 5.87 3.41 -7.41
CA ASP A 255 5.72 4.25 -8.60
C ASP A 255 6.07 5.72 -8.35
N GLU A 256 5.81 6.26 -7.16
CA GLU A 256 6.16 7.66 -6.85
C GLU A 256 7.67 7.90 -6.94
N MET A 257 8.47 6.97 -6.41
CA MET A 257 9.93 7.05 -6.54
C MET A 257 10.37 6.86 -7.99
N ALA A 258 9.73 5.95 -8.73
CA ALA A 258 9.99 5.77 -10.17
C ALA A 258 9.70 7.07 -10.95
N LEU A 259 8.57 7.72 -10.70
CA LEU A 259 8.18 8.99 -11.32
C LEU A 259 9.15 10.12 -10.96
N GLY A 260 9.66 10.16 -9.72
CA GLY A 260 10.69 11.09 -9.30
C GLY A 260 11.99 10.92 -10.08
N ALA A 261 12.43 9.69 -10.27
CA ALA A 261 13.60 9.38 -11.08
C ALA A 261 13.40 9.76 -12.55
N ILE A 262 12.23 9.48 -13.13
CA ILE A 262 11.88 9.86 -14.51
C ILE A 262 11.88 11.38 -14.67
N ALA A 263 11.41 12.15 -13.70
CA ALA A 263 11.45 13.61 -13.77
C ALA A 263 12.89 14.13 -13.89
N ALA A 264 13.83 13.61 -13.09
CA ALA A 264 15.25 13.96 -13.18
C ALA A 264 15.89 13.50 -14.52
N LEU A 265 15.53 12.30 -15.00
CA LEU A 265 15.95 11.81 -16.32
C LEU A 265 15.49 12.75 -17.43
N ASN A 266 14.22 13.18 -17.42
CA ASN A 266 13.66 14.08 -18.42
C ASN A 266 14.36 15.45 -18.44
N GLU A 267 14.71 16.01 -17.28
CA GLU A 267 15.50 17.24 -17.17
C GLU A 267 16.88 17.09 -17.82
N SER A 268 17.48 15.89 -17.73
CA SER A 268 18.79 15.57 -18.29
C SER A 268 18.75 15.06 -19.73
N GLY A 269 17.59 14.99 -20.36
CA GLY A 269 17.44 14.61 -21.78
C GLY A 269 17.06 13.16 -22.03
N TYR A 270 16.94 12.33 -20.99
CA TYR A 270 16.55 10.92 -21.07
C TYR A 270 15.02 10.73 -20.95
N ASN A 271 14.52 9.59 -21.36
CA ASN A 271 13.12 9.12 -21.19
C ASN A 271 12.07 10.14 -21.68
N LYS A 272 12.37 10.84 -22.75
CA LYS A 272 11.48 11.79 -23.44
C LYS A 272 11.68 11.70 -24.96
N ASP A 273 10.81 12.38 -25.73
CA ASP A 273 10.85 12.36 -27.18
C ASP A 273 12.25 12.65 -27.75
N GLY A 274 12.78 11.70 -28.53
CA GLY A 274 14.09 11.76 -29.17
C GLY A 274 15.29 11.52 -28.23
N GLY A 275 15.08 11.28 -26.95
CA GLY A 275 16.11 10.94 -25.98
C GLY A 275 16.32 9.43 -25.81
N GLN A 276 17.51 9.06 -25.30
CA GLN A 276 17.78 7.69 -24.89
C GLN A 276 16.85 7.31 -23.74
N THR A 277 16.24 6.12 -23.81
CA THR A 277 15.39 5.59 -22.72
C THR A 277 16.22 4.71 -21.80
N ILE A 278 16.23 5.05 -20.53
CA ILE A 278 16.75 4.22 -19.44
C ILE A 278 15.57 3.46 -18.85
N PRO A 279 15.62 2.12 -18.76
CA PRO A 279 14.52 1.35 -18.18
C PRO A 279 14.23 1.74 -16.74
N VAL A 280 12.94 1.98 -16.42
CA VAL A 280 12.46 2.32 -15.07
C VAL A 280 11.33 1.38 -14.70
N PHE A 281 11.45 0.76 -13.53
CA PHE A 281 10.44 -0.15 -12.98
C PHE A 281 9.99 0.30 -11.60
N GLY A 282 8.67 0.25 -11.38
CA GLY A 282 8.02 0.60 -10.11
C GLY A 282 7.13 -0.51 -9.57
N ILE A 283 6.35 -0.18 -8.58
CA ILE A 283 5.27 -1.00 -8.01
C ILE A 283 4.12 -0.07 -7.65
N ASP A 284 2.89 -0.48 -7.85
CA ASP A 284 1.55 0.02 -7.51
C ASP A 284 0.64 0.10 -8.75
N ALA A 285 1.15 0.40 -9.93
CA ALA A 285 0.41 0.74 -11.15
C ALA A 285 -0.54 1.93 -10.93
N THR A 286 0.00 3.01 -10.36
CA THR A 286 -0.74 4.28 -10.23
C THR A 286 -1.10 4.84 -11.61
N GLU A 287 -2.16 5.63 -11.70
CA GLU A 287 -2.58 6.22 -12.98
C GLU A 287 -1.47 7.05 -13.64
N ALA A 288 -0.67 7.77 -12.83
CA ALA A 288 0.48 8.52 -13.33
C ALA A 288 1.58 7.61 -13.90
N ALA A 289 1.86 6.47 -13.26
CA ALA A 289 2.83 5.50 -13.75
C ALA A 289 2.33 4.81 -15.04
N LYS A 290 1.07 4.41 -15.10
CA LYS A 290 0.44 3.87 -16.32
C LYS A 290 0.58 4.83 -17.50
N ALA A 291 0.29 6.13 -17.30
CA ALA A 291 0.47 7.14 -18.33
C ALA A 291 1.93 7.24 -18.80
N LYS A 292 2.92 7.09 -17.90
CA LYS A 292 4.34 7.05 -18.26
C LYS A 292 4.74 5.77 -18.98
N ILE A 293 4.12 4.64 -18.67
CA ILE A 293 4.33 3.37 -19.39
C ILE A 293 3.77 3.47 -20.81
N GLU A 294 2.56 3.99 -20.98
CA GLU A 294 1.94 4.18 -22.29
C GLU A 294 2.76 5.15 -23.17
N SER A 295 3.33 6.21 -22.59
CA SER A 295 4.20 7.12 -23.32
C SER A 295 5.62 6.58 -23.58
N GLY A 296 6.01 5.44 -22.98
CA GLY A 296 7.34 4.84 -23.09
C GLY A 296 8.40 5.49 -22.19
N ALA A 297 8.03 6.41 -21.32
CA ALA A 297 8.95 7.04 -20.34
C ALA A 297 9.23 6.13 -19.12
N MET A 298 8.37 5.16 -18.87
CA MET A 298 8.52 4.10 -17.85
C MET A 298 8.36 2.74 -18.54
N THR A 299 9.09 1.74 -18.07
CA THR A 299 9.13 0.42 -18.73
C THR A 299 8.04 -0.51 -18.23
N GLY A 300 7.77 -0.49 -16.92
CA GLY A 300 6.76 -1.35 -16.31
C GLY A 300 6.62 -1.14 -14.82
N THR A 301 5.56 -1.70 -14.27
CA THR A 301 5.27 -1.69 -12.83
C THR A 301 4.55 -2.97 -12.41
N ILE A 302 4.55 -3.26 -11.13
CA ILE A 302 3.75 -4.34 -10.55
C ILE A 302 2.50 -3.73 -9.93
N LYS A 303 1.33 -4.06 -10.46
CA LYS A 303 0.04 -3.57 -9.95
C LYS A 303 -0.23 -4.15 -8.57
N GLN A 304 -0.47 -3.26 -7.61
CA GLN A 304 -1.08 -3.54 -6.32
C GLN A 304 -2.55 -3.12 -6.39
N ASP A 305 -3.49 -4.08 -6.22
CA ASP A 305 -4.91 -3.83 -6.48
C ASP A 305 -5.61 -3.15 -5.29
N GLY A 306 -5.63 -1.81 -5.28
CA GLY A 306 -6.27 -1.02 -4.23
C GLY A 306 -7.80 -1.18 -4.18
N GLU A 307 -8.47 -1.38 -5.32
CA GLU A 307 -9.93 -1.63 -5.35
C GLU A 307 -10.26 -3.01 -4.79
N GLY A 308 -9.47 -4.04 -5.14
CA GLY A 308 -9.59 -5.38 -4.58
C GLY A 308 -9.37 -5.38 -3.06
N MET A 309 -8.37 -4.63 -2.59
CA MET A 309 -8.11 -4.46 -1.15
C MET A 309 -9.31 -3.81 -0.44
N ALA A 310 -9.81 -2.70 -0.93
CA ALA A 310 -10.98 -2.02 -0.36
C ALA A 310 -12.22 -2.93 -0.35
N THR A 311 -12.44 -3.69 -1.43
CA THR A 311 -13.55 -4.63 -1.55
C THR A 311 -13.48 -5.73 -0.47
N ALA A 312 -12.30 -6.33 -0.27
CA ALA A 312 -12.11 -7.36 0.76
C ALA A 312 -12.30 -6.79 2.18
N ILE A 313 -11.78 -5.58 2.45
CA ILE A 313 -11.96 -4.91 3.75
C ILE A 313 -13.44 -4.68 4.05
N VAL A 314 -14.18 -4.09 3.10
CA VAL A 314 -15.60 -3.79 3.29
C VAL A 314 -16.42 -5.09 3.39
N LYS A 315 -16.04 -6.14 2.67
CA LYS A 315 -16.68 -7.46 2.81
C LYS A 315 -16.50 -8.04 4.21
N ILE A 316 -15.29 -7.98 4.79
CA ILE A 316 -15.03 -8.42 6.17
C ILE A 316 -15.82 -7.58 7.17
N LEU A 317 -15.87 -6.25 6.97
CA LEU A 317 -16.68 -5.34 7.78
C LEU A 317 -18.14 -5.78 7.79
N MET A 318 -18.73 -6.02 6.62
CA MET A 318 -20.12 -6.48 6.49
C MET A 318 -20.34 -7.82 7.18
N ASN A 319 -19.40 -8.74 7.03
CA ASN A 319 -19.46 -10.06 7.68
C ASN A 319 -19.49 -9.94 9.22
N PHE A 320 -18.60 -9.11 9.80
CA PHE A 320 -18.61 -8.87 11.25
C PHE A 320 -19.91 -8.21 11.72
N ARG A 321 -20.44 -7.24 10.98
CA ARG A 321 -21.72 -6.59 11.27
C ARG A 321 -22.88 -7.59 11.26
N ASP A 322 -22.88 -8.53 10.32
CA ASP A 322 -23.90 -9.56 10.17
C ASP A 322 -23.70 -10.74 11.15
N GLY A 323 -22.69 -10.73 12.01
CA GLY A 323 -22.36 -11.83 12.94
C GLY A 323 -21.82 -13.08 12.23
N LYS A 324 -21.30 -12.93 11.01
CA LYS A 324 -20.70 -14.01 10.21
C LYS A 324 -19.19 -14.15 10.50
N SER A 325 -18.60 -15.23 9.97
CA SER A 325 -17.14 -15.36 9.92
C SER A 325 -16.54 -14.23 9.07
N ALA A 326 -15.40 -13.68 9.48
CA ALA A 326 -14.70 -12.62 8.76
C ALA A 326 -14.56 -12.90 7.26
N PHE A 327 -14.30 -14.14 6.88
CA PHE A 327 -13.98 -14.56 5.52
C PHE A 327 -15.16 -15.18 4.75
N ASP A 328 -16.38 -15.08 5.26
CA ASP A 328 -17.57 -15.63 4.60
C ASP A 328 -17.78 -14.97 3.22
N GLY A 329 -17.85 -15.81 2.18
CA GLY A 329 -18.04 -15.35 0.79
C GLY A 329 -16.86 -14.55 0.20
N ILE A 330 -15.66 -14.69 0.77
CA ILE A 330 -14.39 -14.26 0.17
C ILE A 330 -13.79 -15.44 -0.60
N ASP A 331 -13.12 -15.17 -1.72
CA ASP A 331 -12.46 -16.21 -2.51
C ASP A 331 -11.47 -17.00 -1.66
N ALA A 332 -11.70 -18.29 -1.55
CA ALA A 332 -10.94 -19.19 -0.69
C ALA A 332 -9.44 -19.24 -1.05
N ASP A 333 -9.09 -19.04 -2.33
CA ASP A 333 -7.70 -19.04 -2.80
C ASP A 333 -6.92 -17.81 -2.30
N THR A 334 -7.62 -16.75 -1.90
CA THR A 334 -7.03 -15.54 -1.34
C THR A 334 -6.94 -15.56 0.19
N VAL A 335 -7.66 -16.48 0.86
CA VAL A 335 -7.70 -16.57 2.33
C VAL A 335 -6.57 -17.46 2.85
N ILE A 336 -5.66 -16.91 3.63
CA ILE A 336 -4.53 -17.63 4.19
C ILE A 336 -4.73 -17.85 5.69
N GLY A 337 -4.65 -19.12 6.10
CA GLY A 337 -4.62 -19.52 7.51
C GLY A 337 -5.80 -19.02 8.36
N SER A 338 -6.93 -18.68 7.74
CA SER A 338 -8.14 -18.15 8.40
C SER A 338 -7.91 -16.88 9.23
N TRP A 339 -6.92 -16.06 8.85
CA TRP A 339 -6.61 -14.81 9.55
C TRP A 339 -6.36 -13.63 8.61
N ARG A 340 -6.05 -13.89 7.32
CA ARG A 340 -5.78 -12.83 6.35
C ARG A 340 -6.34 -13.13 4.97
N VAL A 341 -6.54 -12.05 4.21
CA VAL A 341 -6.79 -12.08 2.77
C VAL A 341 -5.56 -11.52 2.07
N ASN A 342 -5.02 -12.25 1.10
CA ASN A 342 -3.97 -11.78 0.19
C ASN A 342 -4.59 -11.32 -1.13
N ILE A 343 -4.45 -10.03 -1.42
CA ILE A 343 -4.82 -9.46 -2.72
C ILE A 343 -3.66 -9.74 -3.70
N PRO A 344 -3.91 -10.36 -4.84
CA PRO A 344 -2.85 -10.74 -5.76
C PRO A 344 -2.24 -9.52 -6.44
N TYR A 345 -0.95 -9.61 -6.75
CA TYR A 345 -0.25 -8.69 -7.64
C TYR A 345 -0.40 -9.10 -9.11
N SER A 346 -0.16 -8.17 -10.03
CA SER A 346 -0.03 -8.46 -11.47
C SER A 346 0.96 -7.51 -12.13
N ALA A 347 1.66 -7.96 -13.16
CA ALA A 347 2.54 -7.09 -13.93
C ALA A 347 1.72 -6.14 -14.82
N TYR A 348 2.19 -4.91 -14.97
CA TYR A 348 1.65 -3.92 -15.90
C TYR A 348 2.78 -3.35 -16.76
N THR A 349 2.67 -3.56 -18.05
CA THR A 349 3.59 -3.06 -19.09
C THR A 349 2.77 -2.51 -20.25
N LYS A 350 3.41 -1.76 -21.12
CA LYS A 350 2.75 -1.32 -22.36
C LYS A 350 2.25 -2.54 -23.14
N THR A 351 0.98 -2.55 -23.50
CA THR A 351 0.40 -3.58 -24.37
C THR A 351 1.02 -3.42 -25.76
N GLU A 352 1.69 -4.44 -26.25
CA GLU A 352 2.11 -4.46 -27.66
C GLU A 352 0.85 -4.49 -28.51
N GLY A 353 0.62 -3.41 -29.29
CA GLY A 353 -0.50 -3.24 -30.19
C GLY A 353 -0.41 -4.11 -31.45
#